data_fd3daca918c4ac4d853e846feffd7eef
#
_entry.id   fd3daca918c4ac4d853e846feffd7eef
#
_cell.length_a   1.000
_cell.length_b   1.000
_cell.length_c   1.000
_cell.angle_alpha   90.00
_cell.angle_beta   90.00
_cell.angle_gamma   90.00
#
_symmetry.space_group_name_H-M   'P 1'
#
loop_
_entity.id
_entity.type
_entity.pdbx_description
1 polymer ?
#
loop_
_entity_poly.entity_id
_entity_poly.type
_entity_poly.pdbx_seq_one_letter_code
_entity_poly.pdbx_strand_id
1 'polypeptide(L)'
;MVLAQDLQSTILERLKTEAVVRIPASEVEYFAVADQLPFKVEYHNSEIITMGLASYWHEVLVMTIGGILQNVFAFSEEYTVLGSNAGVQIPKFEGGYYLPDVMVVKGEPVFKPNSTAIITNPYLIVEIHSPATAQFDSDIKLPEYKQQDSLQQIIYVNQNRARVSSYRRTDQPNTWINQEFFSLEEVMQVEGQEVLIKDIYRKIKFE
;
A
#
# COMPACT_ATOMS: atom_id res chain seq x y z
N MET A 1 9.90 -22.36 -16.66
CA MET A 1 9.04 -21.70 -17.66
C MET A 1 7.63 -22.30 -17.72
N VAL A 2 7.45 -23.63 -17.78
CA VAL A 2 6.11 -24.28 -17.79
C VAL A 2 5.33 -23.97 -16.49
N LEU A 3 5.94 -24.10 -15.32
CA LEU A 3 5.29 -23.83 -14.02
C LEU A 3 4.77 -22.40 -13.86
N ALA A 4 5.50 -21.40 -14.38
CA ALA A 4 5.06 -20.01 -14.31
C ALA A 4 3.84 -19.72 -15.21
N GLN A 5 3.77 -20.33 -16.39
CA GLN A 5 2.61 -20.23 -17.28
C GLN A 5 1.36 -20.89 -16.70
N ASP A 6 1.52 -22.06 -16.05
CA ASP A 6 0.43 -22.75 -15.38
C ASP A 6 -0.09 -21.93 -14.20
N LEU A 7 0.80 -21.32 -13.43
CA LEU A 7 0.46 -20.47 -12.28
C LEU A 7 -0.26 -19.19 -12.74
N GLN A 8 0.24 -18.52 -13.77
CA GLN A 8 -0.40 -17.36 -14.38
C GLN A 8 -1.82 -17.69 -14.87
N SER A 9 -1.96 -18.80 -15.61
CA SER A 9 -3.26 -19.25 -16.12
C SER A 9 -4.25 -19.55 -14.99
N THR A 10 -3.78 -20.18 -13.92
CA THR A 10 -4.59 -20.49 -12.74
C THR A 10 -5.05 -19.22 -12.03
N ILE A 11 -4.17 -18.22 -11.87
CA ILE A 11 -4.50 -16.91 -11.29
C ILE A 11 -5.59 -16.22 -12.11
N LEU A 12 -5.39 -16.12 -13.42
CA LEU A 12 -6.34 -15.45 -14.32
C LEU A 12 -7.70 -16.15 -14.35
N GLU A 13 -7.76 -17.47 -14.26
CA GLU A 13 -9.02 -18.20 -14.22
C GLU A 13 -9.76 -17.97 -12.89
N ARG A 14 -9.06 -18.04 -11.76
CA ARG A 14 -9.66 -17.82 -10.44
C ARG A 14 -10.16 -16.39 -10.25
N LEU A 15 -9.47 -15.38 -10.79
CA LEU A 15 -9.90 -13.98 -10.73
C LEU A 15 -11.20 -13.68 -11.46
N LYS A 16 -11.70 -14.59 -12.32
CA LYS A 16 -13.04 -14.45 -12.93
C LYS A 16 -14.17 -14.59 -11.91
N THR A 17 -13.93 -15.27 -10.80
CA THR A 17 -14.95 -15.60 -9.79
C THR A 17 -14.56 -15.17 -8.37
N GLU A 18 -13.28 -14.96 -8.11
CA GLU A 18 -12.75 -14.57 -6.80
C GLU A 18 -12.26 -13.11 -6.83
N ALA A 19 -12.62 -12.33 -5.83
CA ALA A 19 -12.17 -10.94 -5.70
C ALA A 19 -10.68 -10.85 -5.31
N VAL A 20 -10.19 -11.81 -4.54
CA VAL A 20 -8.80 -11.97 -4.14
C VAL A 20 -8.39 -13.43 -4.31
N VAL A 21 -7.32 -13.66 -5.03
CA VAL A 21 -6.74 -15.00 -5.25
C VAL A 21 -5.51 -15.15 -4.36
N ARG A 22 -5.44 -16.26 -3.63
CA ARG A 22 -4.26 -16.69 -2.86
C ARG A 22 -3.83 -18.05 -3.36
N ILE A 23 -2.54 -18.18 -3.69
CA ILE A 23 -1.96 -19.42 -4.21
C ILE A 23 -0.62 -19.66 -3.53
N PRO A 24 -0.40 -20.84 -2.93
CA PRO A 24 0.91 -21.23 -2.45
C PRO A 24 1.95 -21.17 -3.58
N ALA A 25 3.04 -20.49 -3.33
CA ALA A 25 4.13 -20.32 -4.29
C ALA A 25 5.44 -20.01 -3.55
N SER A 26 6.55 -20.40 -4.15
CA SER A 26 7.87 -19.95 -3.72
C SER A 26 8.14 -18.52 -4.16
N GLU A 27 9.11 -17.87 -3.52
CA GLU A 27 9.56 -16.53 -3.92
C GLU A 27 10.04 -16.48 -5.38
N VAL A 28 10.67 -17.54 -5.86
CA VAL A 28 11.11 -17.67 -7.26
C VAL A 28 9.90 -17.68 -8.22
N GLU A 29 8.85 -18.39 -7.87
CA GLU A 29 7.60 -18.42 -8.65
C GLU A 29 6.89 -17.07 -8.63
N TYR A 30 6.88 -16.39 -7.46
CA TYR A 30 6.35 -15.03 -7.36
C TYR A 30 7.05 -14.10 -8.35
N PHE A 31 8.38 -14.00 -8.33
CA PHE A 31 9.11 -13.12 -9.25
C PHE A 31 8.94 -13.54 -10.71
N ALA A 32 8.74 -14.82 -10.99
CA ALA A 32 8.50 -15.29 -12.36
C ALA A 32 7.14 -14.85 -12.93
N VAL A 33 6.14 -14.57 -12.10
CA VAL A 33 4.79 -14.19 -12.56
C VAL A 33 4.45 -12.73 -12.29
N ALA A 34 5.07 -12.08 -11.30
CA ALA A 34 4.73 -10.72 -10.89
C ALA A 34 4.81 -9.71 -12.03
N ASP A 35 5.85 -9.79 -12.87
CA ASP A 35 6.05 -8.90 -14.03
C ASP A 35 5.16 -9.26 -15.24
N GLN A 36 4.46 -10.39 -15.21
CA GLN A 36 3.68 -10.89 -16.34
C GLN A 36 2.18 -10.66 -16.20
N LEU A 37 1.73 -10.27 -15.00
CA LEU A 37 0.32 -10.00 -14.72
C LEU A 37 0.00 -8.52 -14.83
N PRO A 38 -1.16 -8.15 -15.39
CA PRO A 38 -1.54 -6.75 -15.65
C PRO A 38 -2.09 -6.02 -14.40
N PHE A 39 -1.90 -6.57 -13.20
CA PHE A 39 -2.42 -6.04 -11.93
C PHE A 39 -1.44 -6.34 -10.80
N LYS A 40 -1.70 -5.77 -9.62
CA LYS A 40 -0.85 -5.93 -8.43
C LYS A 40 -0.75 -7.39 -8.00
N VAL A 41 0.47 -7.83 -7.76
CA VAL A 41 0.80 -9.15 -7.24
C VAL A 41 1.68 -8.97 -6.00
N GLU A 42 1.17 -9.34 -4.86
CA GLU A 42 1.88 -9.31 -3.59
C GLU A 42 2.33 -10.72 -3.19
N TYR A 43 3.27 -10.80 -2.27
CA TYR A 43 3.77 -12.07 -1.75
C TYR A 43 3.85 -12.03 -0.24
N HIS A 44 3.30 -13.04 0.41
CA HIS A 44 3.32 -13.15 1.86
C HIS A 44 3.23 -14.60 2.31
N ASN A 45 4.11 -15.02 3.23
CA ASN A 45 4.12 -16.37 3.82
C ASN A 45 4.03 -17.51 2.80
N SER A 46 4.88 -17.48 1.76
CA SER A 46 4.88 -18.48 0.69
C SER A 46 3.55 -18.54 -0.10
N GLU A 47 2.84 -17.44 -0.18
CA GLU A 47 1.65 -17.28 -1.02
C GLU A 47 1.77 -16.06 -1.92
N ILE A 48 1.38 -16.20 -3.17
CA ILE A 48 1.02 -15.09 -4.05
C ILE A 48 -0.38 -14.63 -3.66
N ILE A 49 -0.52 -13.31 -3.48
CA ILE A 49 -1.80 -12.65 -3.21
C ILE A 49 -2.03 -11.64 -4.31
N THR A 50 -3.13 -11.78 -5.03
CA THR A 50 -3.45 -10.87 -6.12
C THR A 50 -4.96 -10.63 -6.22
N MET A 51 -5.30 -9.49 -6.77
CA MET A 51 -6.67 -9.07 -7.04
C MET A 51 -6.75 -8.52 -8.46
N GLY A 52 -7.95 -8.49 -9.02
CA GLY A 52 -8.19 -7.93 -10.35
C GLY A 52 -7.93 -6.42 -10.42
N LEU A 53 -8.36 -5.80 -11.51
CA LEU A 53 -8.23 -4.37 -11.70
C LEU A 53 -8.93 -3.60 -10.57
N ALA A 54 -8.28 -2.54 -10.12
CA ALA A 54 -8.85 -1.63 -9.14
C ALA A 54 -10.10 -0.92 -9.70
N SER A 55 -11.03 -0.54 -8.82
CA SER A 55 -12.21 0.22 -9.23
C SER A 55 -11.82 1.65 -9.64
N TYR A 56 -12.65 2.28 -10.48
CA TYR A 56 -12.47 3.68 -10.84
C TYR A 56 -12.32 4.60 -9.62
N TRP A 57 -13.14 4.40 -8.59
CA TRP A 57 -13.08 5.23 -7.37
C TRP A 57 -11.84 4.99 -6.53
N HIS A 58 -11.31 3.77 -6.53
CA HIS A 58 -10.02 3.46 -5.93
C HIS A 58 -8.90 4.27 -6.61
N GLU A 59 -8.81 4.23 -7.94
CA GLU A 59 -7.80 4.98 -8.69
C GLU A 59 -7.94 6.50 -8.52
N VAL A 60 -9.18 7.02 -8.42
CA VAL A 60 -9.42 8.44 -8.11
C VAL A 60 -8.85 8.80 -6.74
N LEU A 61 -9.01 7.93 -5.73
CA LEU A 61 -8.42 8.14 -4.39
C LEU A 61 -6.90 8.08 -4.44
N VAL A 62 -6.32 7.08 -5.10
CA VAL A 62 -4.85 6.95 -5.28
C VAL A 62 -4.27 8.25 -5.83
N MET A 63 -4.81 8.75 -6.94
CA MET A 63 -4.33 9.96 -7.59
C MET A 63 -4.57 11.22 -6.75
N THR A 64 -5.70 11.30 -6.04
CA THR A 64 -6.00 12.45 -5.19
C THR A 64 -5.04 12.51 -4.01
N ILE A 65 -4.82 11.40 -3.34
CA ILE A 65 -3.91 11.31 -2.19
C ILE A 65 -2.47 11.52 -2.62
N GLY A 66 -2.06 10.92 -3.74
CA GLY A 66 -0.74 11.13 -4.32
C GLY A 66 -0.48 12.62 -4.59
N GLY A 67 -1.45 13.34 -5.17
CA GLY A 67 -1.37 14.79 -5.39
C GLY A 67 -1.32 15.62 -4.11
N ILE A 68 -2.09 15.23 -3.07
CA ILE A 68 -2.04 15.86 -1.74
C ILE A 68 -0.64 15.68 -1.14
N LEU A 69 -0.09 14.47 -1.15
CA LEU A 69 1.23 14.19 -0.60
C LEU A 69 2.33 14.91 -1.38
N GLN A 70 2.25 14.98 -2.72
CA GLN A 70 3.17 15.79 -3.51
C GLN A 70 3.14 17.27 -3.09
N ASN A 71 1.96 17.82 -2.77
CA ASN A 71 1.86 19.20 -2.27
C ASN A 71 2.43 19.34 -0.84
N VAL A 72 2.17 18.37 0.05
CA VAL A 72 2.71 18.35 1.43
C VAL A 72 4.24 18.40 1.39
N PHE A 73 4.86 17.68 0.48
CA PHE A 73 6.32 17.56 0.37
C PHE A 73 6.94 18.47 -0.70
N ALA A 74 6.17 19.36 -1.35
CA ALA A 74 6.58 20.13 -2.53
C ALA A 74 7.82 21.02 -2.33
N PHE A 75 8.10 21.44 -1.09
CA PHE A 75 9.22 22.33 -0.77
C PHE A 75 10.44 21.62 -0.21
N SER A 76 10.47 20.30 -0.25
CA SER A 76 11.58 19.49 0.24
C SER A 76 12.04 18.50 -0.83
N GLU A 77 13.29 18.59 -1.22
CA GLU A 77 13.93 17.62 -2.13
C GLU A 77 14.22 16.27 -1.45
N GLU A 78 14.03 16.19 -0.13
CA GLU A 78 14.28 14.96 0.63
C GLU A 78 13.19 13.90 0.45
N TYR A 79 11.98 14.26 -0.04
CA TYR A 79 10.86 13.34 -0.11
C TYR A 79 10.46 13.04 -1.54
N THR A 80 10.29 11.76 -1.83
CA THR A 80 9.78 11.28 -3.12
C THR A 80 8.47 10.54 -2.91
N VAL A 81 7.41 11.00 -3.59
CA VAL A 81 6.09 10.35 -3.59
C VAL A 81 6.01 9.37 -4.76
N LEU A 82 5.67 8.13 -4.47
CA LEU A 82 5.56 7.02 -5.42
C LEU A 82 4.13 6.49 -5.48
N GLY A 83 3.72 6.05 -6.64
CA GLY A 83 2.43 5.41 -6.86
C GLY A 83 2.45 3.90 -6.66
N SER A 84 1.38 3.27 -7.01
CA SER A 84 0.98 1.91 -6.64
C SER A 84 1.80 0.75 -7.22
N ASN A 85 2.81 0.99 -8.04
CA ASN A 85 3.69 -0.06 -8.59
C ASN A 85 5.07 -0.13 -7.92
N ALA A 86 5.34 0.71 -6.91
CA ALA A 86 6.55 0.62 -6.11
C ALA A 86 6.36 -0.41 -5.00
N GLY A 87 7.16 -1.45 -5.01
CA GLY A 87 7.10 -2.50 -3.99
C GLY A 87 7.81 -2.11 -2.70
N VAL A 88 7.36 -2.65 -1.58
CA VAL A 88 8.02 -2.56 -0.30
C VAL A 88 8.29 -3.96 0.27
N GLN A 89 9.48 -4.14 0.81
CA GLN A 89 9.83 -5.28 1.65
C GLN A 89 10.01 -4.80 3.08
N ILE A 90 9.43 -5.54 4.02
CA ILE A 90 9.69 -5.32 5.45
C ILE A 90 10.85 -6.23 5.86
N PRO A 91 12.06 -5.71 6.16
CA PRO A 91 13.25 -6.55 6.35
C PRO A 91 13.16 -7.57 7.48
N LYS A 92 12.31 -7.32 8.48
CA LYS A 92 12.09 -8.23 9.61
C LYS A 92 11.18 -9.42 9.27
N PHE A 93 10.52 -9.39 8.11
CA PHE A 93 9.65 -10.46 7.62
C PHE A 93 10.20 -11.00 6.31
N GLU A 94 10.83 -12.17 6.37
CA GLU A 94 11.29 -12.85 5.17
C GLU A 94 10.10 -13.22 4.28
N GLY A 95 10.17 -12.86 2.99
CA GLY A 95 9.15 -13.21 2.00
C GLY A 95 7.86 -12.41 2.07
N GLY A 96 7.90 -11.16 2.56
CA GLY A 96 6.81 -10.19 2.42
C GLY A 96 7.14 -9.13 1.38
N TYR A 97 6.37 -9.07 0.28
CA TYR A 97 6.46 -8.04 -0.75
C TYR A 97 5.08 -7.45 -0.96
N TYR A 98 4.91 -6.18 -0.56
CA TYR A 98 3.65 -5.46 -0.68
C TYR A 98 3.76 -4.35 -1.72
N LEU A 99 2.62 -3.98 -2.27
CA LEU A 99 2.49 -2.91 -3.26
C LEU A 99 1.51 -1.85 -2.73
N PRO A 100 1.96 -0.95 -1.84
CA PRO A 100 1.10 0.11 -1.31
C PRO A 100 0.49 0.97 -2.41
N ASP A 101 -0.67 1.55 -2.15
CA ASP A 101 -1.33 2.41 -3.13
C ASP A 101 -0.58 3.73 -3.34
N VAL A 102 -0.04 4.31 -2.26
CA VAL A 102 0.92 5.43 -2.32
C VAL A 102 2.00 5.21 -1.28
N MET A 103 3.22 5.52 -1.63
CA MET A 103 4.38 5.46 -0.72
C MET A 103 5.18 6.74 -0.80
N VAL A 104 5.74 7.18 0.32
CA VAL A 104 6.73 8.25 0.38
C VAL A 104 8.04 7.68 0.89
N VAL A 105 9.13 8.03 0.23
CA VAL A 105 10.50 7.73 0.67
C VAL A 105 11.15 9.03 1.10
N LYS A 106 11.88 9.01 2.22
CA LYS A 106 12.72 10.12 2.68
C LYS A 106 14.19 9.81 2.39
N GLY A 107 14.88 10.74 1.75
CA GLY A 107 16.28 10.59 1.29
C GLY A 107 16.39 9.62 0.11
N GLU A 108 17.54 9.01 -0.03
CA GLU A 108 17.82 8.06 -1.10
C GLU A 108 17.03 6.75 -0.89
N PRO A 109 16.42 6.17 -1.94
CA PRO A 109 15.75 4.88 -1.82
C PRO A 109 16.76 3.76 -1.59
N VAL A 110 16.50 2.91 -0.60
CA VAL A 110 17.26 1.69 -0.36
C VAL A 110 16.50 0.52 -0.97
N PHE A 111 17.11 -0.14 -1.94
CA PHE A 111 16.47 -1.26 -2.63
C PHE A 111 16.84 -2.61 -2.01
N LYS A 112 15.92 -3.56 -2.14
CA LYS A 112 16.23 -4.98 -1.94
C LYS A 112 17.40 -5.38 -2.86
N PRO A 113 18.35 -6.21 -2.41
CA PRO A 113 19.39 -6.73 -3.29
C PRO A 113 18.86 -7.29 -4.61
N ASN A 114 19.46 -6.90 -5.72
CA ASN A 114 19.08 -7.28 -7.09
C ASN A 114 17.67 -6.80 -7.52
N SER A 115 17.13 -5.76 -6.91
CA SER A 115 15.87 -5.11 -7.30
C SER A 115 16.07 -3.62 -7.56
N THR A 116 15.32 -3.06 -8.49
CA THR A 116 15.17 -1.62 -8.72
C THR A 116 13.76 -1.12 -8.44
N ALA A 117 12.88 -2.01 -7.95
CA ALA A 117 11.47 -1.74 -7.75
C ALA A 117 10.99 -1.98 -6.30
N ILE A 118 11.73 -2.80 -5.53
CA ILE A 118 11.36 -3.12 -4.15
C ILE A 118 12.21 -2.31 -3.19
N ILE A 119 11.56 -1.43 -2.43
CA ILE A 119 12.15 -0.47 -1.49
C ILE A 119 12.09 -1.04 -0.08
N THR A 120 13.12 -0.77 0.73
CA THR A 120 13.24 -1.25 2.11
C THR A 120 13.24 -0.13 3.15
N ASN A 121 13.12 1.14 2.73
CA ASN A 121 13.08 2.31 3.61
C ASN A 121 11.91 3.27 3.34
N PRO A 122 10.65 2.78 3.28
CA PRO A 122 9.50 3.66 3.16
C PRO A 122 9.40 4.59 4.36
N TYR A 123 8.97 5.84 4.13
CA TYR A 123 8.74 6.85 5.17
C TYR A 123 7.26 6.94 5.55
N LEU A 124 6.38 6.91 4.56
CA LEU A 124 4.93 6.92 4.72
C LEU A 124 4.30 5.95 3.73
N ILE A 125 3.28 5.23 4.17
CA ILE A 125 2.49 4.31 3.34
C ILE A 125 1.02 4.69 3.42
N VAL A 126 0.34 4.63 2.28
CA VAL A 126 -1.12 4.74 2.19
C VAL A 126 -1.67 3.49 1.53
N GLU A 127 -2.71 2.93 2.13
CA GLU A 127 -3.52 1.85 1.57
C GLU A 127 -4.99 2.30 1.48
N ILE A 128 -5.61 2.03 0.34
CA ILE A 128 -7.02 2.33 0.13
C ILE A 128 -7.83 1.06 0.30
N HIS A 129 -8.56 0.99 1.40
CA HIS A 129 -9.34 -0.18 1.77
C HIS A 129 -10.56 -0.36 0.87
N SER A 130 -10.58 -1.47 0.17
CA SER A 130 -11.78 -2.05 -0.42
C SER A 130 -12.42 -3.09 0.52
N PRO A 131 -13.67 -3.49 0.32
CA PRO A 131 -14.27 -4.60 1.09
C PRO A 131 -13.48 -5.91 1.00
N ALA A 132 -12.76 -6.12 -0.10
CA ALA A 132 -12.00 -7.35 -0.35
C ALA A 132 -10.64 -7.38 0.37
N THR A 133 -10.02 -6.22 0.61
CA THR A 133 -8.64 -6.13 1.12
C THR A 133 -8.52 -5.64 2.55
N ALA A 134 -9.52 -4.91 3.06
CA ALA A 134 -9.47 -4.21 4.34
C ALA A 134 -9.04 -5.10 5.52
N GLN A 135 -9.51 -6.35 5.58
CA GLN A 135 -9.13 -7.27 6.63
C GLN A 135 -7.65 -7.67 6.53
N PHE A 136 -7.18 -7.99 5.32
CA PHE A 136 -5.77 -8.35 5.10
C PHE A 136 -4.83 -7.18 5.43
N ASP A 137 -5.19 -5.98 4.99
CA ASP A 137 -4.41 -4.78 5.25
C ASP A 137 -4.33 -4.48 6.76
N SER A 138 -5.45 -4.65 7.49
CA SER A 138 -5.52 -4.37 8.94
C SER A 138 -4.90 -5.45 9.80
N ASP A 139 -5.13 -6.72 9.49
CA ASP A 139 -4.76 -7.85 10.36
C ASP A 139 -3.34 -8.35 10.08
N ILE A 140 -2.87 -8.22 8.83
CA ILE A 140 -1.58 -8.73 8.39
C ILE A 140 -0.60 -7.59 8.09
N LYS A 141 -0.89 -6.71 7.12
CA LYS A 141 0.06 -5.68 6.71
C LYS A 141 0.34 -4.65 7.80
N LEU A 142 -0.66 -4.20 8.55
CA LEU A 142 -0.47 -3.17 9.57
C LEU A 142 0.54 -3.57 10.67
N PRO A 143 0.44 -4.75 11.30
CA PRO A 143 1.45 -5.21 12.26
C PRO A 143 2.84 -5.30 11.65
N GLU A 144 2.97 -5.73 10.40
CA GLU A 144 4.24 -5.85 9.71
C GLU A 144 4.81 -4.48 9.32
N TYR A 145 3.99 -3.57 8.77
CA TYR A 145 4.40 -2.19 8.50
C TYR A 145 4.92 -1.49 9.75
N LYS A 146 4.29 -1.72 10.91
CA LYS A 146 4.76 -1.14 12.18
C LYS A 146 6.15 -1.61 12.61
N GLN A 147 6.65 -2.73 12.09
CA GLN A 147 8.01 -3.22 12.34
C GLN A 147 9.07 -2.56 11.46
N GLN A 148 8.65 -1.79 10.45
CA GLN A 148 9.57 -1.08 9.55
C GLN A 148 10.14 0.16 10.25
N ASP A 149 11.44 0.16 10.49
CA ASP A 149 12.10 1.20 11.32
C ASP A 149 12.06 2.60 10.69
N SER A 150 12.12 2.70 9.35
CA SER A 150 12.06 3.98 8.63
C SER A 150 10.65 4.58 8.58
N LEU A 151 9.61 3.76 8.78
CA LEU A 151 8.22 4.17 8.57
C LEU A 151 7.74 5.05 9.73
N GLN A 152 7.25 6.24 9.41
CA GLN A 152 6.78 7.22 10.37
C GLN A 152 5.25 7.36 10.39
N GLN A 153 4.58 7.09 9.27
CA GLN A 153 3.13 7.18 9.21
C GLN A 153 2.55 6.11 8.27
N ILE A 154 1.42 5.53 8.70
CA ILE A 154 0.59 4.63 7.89
C ILE A 154 -0.80 5.22 7.84
N ILE A 155 -1.37 5.35 6.65
CA ILE A 155 -2.69 5.94 6.44
C ILE A 155 -3.57 4.93 5.71
N TYR A 156 -4.71 4.61 6.30
CA TYR A 156 -5.74 3.79 5.69
C TYR A 156 -6.93 4.63 5.32
N VAL A 157 -7.36 4.55 4.07
CA VAL A 157 -8.47 5.33 3.52
C VAL A 157 -9.57 4.39 3.04
N ASN A 158 -10.77 4.52 3.57
CA ASN A 158 -11.90 3.70 3.13
C ASN A 158 -12.49 4.27 1.84
N GLN A 159 -12.63 3.44 0.79
CA GLN A 159 -13.13 3.93 -0.50
C GLN A 159 -14.63 4.18 -0.54
N ASN A 160 -15.41 3.57 0.38
CA ASN A 160 -16.89 3.57 0.32
C ASN A 160 -17.55 4.54 1.31
N ARG A 161 -16.77 5.13 2.21
CA ARG A 161 -17.27 6.09 3.23
C ARG A 161 -16.15 7.01 3.70
N ALA A 162 -16.52 8.20 4.16
CA ALA A 162 -15.57 9.13 4.76
C ALA A 162 -15.03 8.55 6.07
N ARG A 163 -13.97 7.77 5.96
CA ARG A 163 -13.22 7.22 7.09
C ARG A 163 -11.75 7.10 6.73
N VAL A 164 -10.91 7.69 7.56
CA VAL A 164 -9.46 7.59 7.46
C VAL A 164 -8.91 7.17 8.80
N SER A 165 -7.96 6.22 8.80
CA SER A 165 -7.21 5.82 9.99
C SER A 165 -5.75 6.22 9.79
N SER A 166 -5.16 6.96 10.71
CA SER A 166 -3.75 7.36 10.67
C SER A 166 -3.02 6.79 11.88
N TYR A 167 -1.93 6.08 11.61
CA TYR A 167 -1.01 5.55 12.61
C TYR A 167 0.30 6.30 12.48
N ARG A 168 0.70 7.05 13.51
CA ARG A 168 1.96 7.80 13.55
C ARG A 168 2.90 7.18 14.57
N ARG A 169 4.15 6.99 14.18
CA ARG A 169 5.20 6.53 15.09
C ARG A 169 5.49 7.65 16.12
N THR A 170 5.80 7.25 17.34
CA THR A 170 6.25 8.16 18.39
C THR A 170 7.75 8.00 18.62
N ASP A 171 8.34 8.90 19.41
CA ASP A 171 9.74 8.80 19.83
C ASP A 171 10.00 7.61 20.77
N GLN A 172 8.94 7.00 21.33
CA GLN A 172 9.08 5.79 22.14
C GLN A 172 9.15 4.54 21.25
N PRO A 173 10.06 3.61 21.49
CA PRO A 173 10.19 2.39 20.71
C PRO A 173 8.88 1.61 20.61
N ASN A 174 8.57 1.13 19.41
CA ASN A 174 7.39 0.31 19.09
C ASN A 174 6.04 0.94 19.47
N THR A 175 5.98 2.28 19.63
CA THR A 175 4.78 2.98 20.05
C THR A 175 4.21 3.80 18.90
N TRP A 176 2.92 3.62 18.63
CA TRP A 176 2.18 4.27 17.57
C TRP A 176 0.92 4.92 18.12
N ILE A 177 0.65 6.14 17.70
CA ILE A 177 -0.62 6.83 17.96
C ILE A 177 -1.56 6.52 16.81
N ASN A 178 -2.73 5.97 17.13
CA ASN A 178 -3.83 5.82 16.18
C ASN A 178 -4.81 6.98 16.30
N GLN A 179 -5.18 7.58 15.17
CA GLN A 179 -6.24 8.58 15.05
C GLN A 179 -7.21 8.12 13.97
N GLU A 180 -8.50 8.17 14.30
CA GLU A 180 -9.60 7.84 13.39
C GLU A 180 -10.36 9.11 13.03
N PHE A 181 -10.68 9.28 11.75
CA PHE A 181 -11.42 10.40 11.21
C PHE A 181 -12.70 9.87 10.55
N PHE A 182 -13.83 10.40 10.94
CA PHE A 182 -15.16 9.95 10.49
C PHE A 182 -15.96 11.04 9.79
N SER A 183 -15.45 12.28 9.77
CA SER A 183 -16.11 13.43 9.17
C SER A 183 -15.23 14.09 8.12
N LEU A 184 -15.85 14.63 7.08
CA LEU A 184 -15.17 15.42 6.06
C LEU A 184 -14.58 16.73 6.59
N GLU A 185 -15.08 17.22 7.74
CA GLU A 185 -14.63 18.48 8.35
C GLU A 185 -13.39 18.31 9.25
N GLU A 186 -12.97 17.06 9.48
CA GLU A 186 -11.80 16.77 10.31
C GLU A 186 -10.50 17.01 9.53
N VAL A 187 -9.42 17.21 10.31
CA VAL A 187 -8.08 17.51 9.80
C VAL A 187 -7.10 16.48 10.28
N MET A 188 -6.42 15.82 9.35
CA MET A 188 -5.31 14.92 9.63
C MET A 188 -3.98 15.66 9.51
N GLN A 189 -3.01 15.30 10.35
CA GLN A 189 -1.64 15.83 10.24
C GLN A 189 -0.76 14.87 9.43
N VAL A 190 -0.04 15.41 8.45
CA VAL A 190 0.99 14.70 7.68
C VAL A 190 2.23 15.58 7.66
N GLU A 191 3.32 15.11 8.27
CA GLU A 191 4.60 15.85 8.38
C GLU A 191 4.41 17.32 8.83
N GLY A 192 3.55 17.54 9.84
CA GLY A 192 3.24 18.87 10.37
C GLY A 192 2.35 19.75 9.48
N GLN A 193 1.91 19.23 8.33
CA GLN A 193 0.98 19.90 7.43
C GLN A 193 -0.45 19.40 7.66
N GLU A 194 -1.41 20.31 7.55
CA GLU A 194 -2.83 19.99 7.67
C GLU A 194 -3.40 19.44 6.37
N VAL A 195 -4.00 18.25 6.43
CA VAL A 195 -4.74 17.61 5.33
C VAL A 195 -6.20 17.48 5.74
N LEU A 196 -7.08 18.20 5.07
CA LEU A 196 -8.52 18.12 5.29
C LEU A 196 -9.05 16.78 4.72
N ILE A 197 -9.86 16.07 5.49
CA ILE A 197 -10.46 14.80 5.04
C ILE A 197 -11.33 15.01 3.81
N LYS A 198 -12.04 16.15 3.71
CA LYS A 198 -12.81 16.48 2.50
C LYS A 198 -11.97 16.61 1.23
N ASP A 199 -10.68 16.95 1.33
CA ASP A 199 -9.82 17.08 0.16
C ASP A 199 -9.43 15.70 -0.39
N ILE A 200 -9.28 14.69 0.49
CA ILE A 200 -9.10 13.29 0.10
C ILE A 200 -10.31 12.81 -0.71
N TYR A 201 -11.51 13.12 -0.24
CA TYR A 201 -12.76 12.63 -0.83
C TYR A 201 -13.44 13.58 -1.81
N ARG A 202 -12.79 14.70 -2.19
CA ARG A 202 -13.40 15.79 -3.00
C ARG A 202 -14.05 15.35 -4.31
N LYS A 203 -13.62 14.20 -4.86
CA LYS A 203 -14.14 13.63 -6.10
C LYS A 203 -14.98 12.38 -5.89
N ILE A 204 -15.11 11.91 -4.65
CA ILE A 204 -15.85 10.70 -4.31
C ILE A 204 -17.29 11.05 -3.98
N LYS A 205 -18.19 10.29 -4.55
CA LYS A 205 -19.62 10.35 -4.18
C LYS A 205 -19.94 9.10 -3.37
N PHE A 206 -20.33 9.30 -2.13
CA PHE A 206 -20.84 8.21 -1.29
C PHE A 206 -22.32 7.97 -1.63
N GLU A 207 -22.71 6.72 -1.79
CA GLU A 207 -24.09 6.30 -1.98
C GLU A 207 -24.85 6.24 -0.65
#